data_adead4f56c7f570a5a895e073f331e3d
#
_entry.id   adead4f56c7f570a5a895e073f331e3d
#
_cell.length_a   1.000
_cell.length_b   1.000
_cell.length_c   1.000
_cell.angle_alpha   90.00
_cell.angle_beta   90.00
_cell.angle_gamma   90.00
#
_symmetry.space_group_name_H-M   'P 1'
#
loop_
_entity.id
_entity.type
_entity.pdbx_description
1 polymer ?
#
loop_
_entity_poly.entity_id
_entity_poly.type
_entity_poly.pdbx_seq_one_letter_code
_entity_poly.pdbx_strand_id
1 'polypeptide(L)'
;MLRKDRIARLIIGIILGIGIVIGVLWGTGILQSNQSKFQRELSYLKEPIEKLLYSPNENFHRLARLQNYTKEGTATFHLDGYHQLELENKIEDNTEIQIMGRINGSAKQSYTEYRWLYGETEILKVKAIRDDQKIGLQSDEIVNGYLAIENSNLKDLLNNLDQAFPYEIQQIEMNSLVELFKLETVEEQALESYVSYLKEDTKKENYTKVQQTFTLDGEQKQINGYQLKLSKEETKQFFIRLCENLQQDSITLNMISKKMKTIGFSEEAANVNQINSRLEEWKQQLQNNQISVQELTISLYSWKKSCIQCVIQYGNLQISLQQDPTTGKVELTWNTEANTGKIEKVQTEGNKTNLQIQITNTNGEEWTASVEAEEKNTGIKNTLSLYWKDSYGTASVDYTEENTFQQQVDAIEQLTQTNSVTLNQYPKDQLQTLLQAIQAQWDMVYQNKRNALLQLIPE
;
A
#
# COMPACT_ATOMS: atom_id res chain seq x y z
N MET A 1 15.90 -12.59 -14.51
CA MET A 1 14.84 -12.30 -15.49
C MET A 1 13.44 -12.76 -15.09
N LEU A 2 13.25 -13.95 -14.53
CA LEU A 2 11.92 -14.49 -14.14
C LEU A 2 11.15 -13.73 -13.02
N ARG A 3 11.83 -12.94 -12.15
CA ARG A 3 11.15 -12.18 -11.08
C ARG A 3 10.46 -10.89 -11.56
N LYS A 4 10.99 -10.19 -12.56
CA LYS A 4 10.39 -8.95 -13.09
C LYS A 4 9.01 -9.20 -13.72
N ASP A 5 8.87 -10.29 -14.46
CA ASP A 5 7.61 -10.69 -15.06
C ASP A 5 6.53 -11.07 -14.07
N ARG A 6 6.88 -11.72 -12.95
CA ARG A 6 5.90 -12.14 -11.93
C ARG A 6 5.25 -10.96 -11.23
N ILE A 7 6.02 -9.92 -10.94
CA ILE A 7 5.54 -8.73 -10.22
C ILE A 7 4.73 -7.83 -11.15
N ALA A 8 5.17 -7.65 -12.41
CA ALA A 8 4.37 -6.94 -13.42
C ALA A 8 3.03 -7.66 -13.66
N ARG A 9 3.02 -8.98 -13.71
CA ARG A 9 1.80 -9.81 -13.80
C ARG A 9 0.94 -9.69 -12.55
N LEU A 10 1.53 -9.60 -11.36
CA LEU A 10 0.82 -9.40 -10.10
C LEU A 10 0.17 -8.01 -10.04
N ILE A 11 0.90 -6.96 -10.43
CA ILE A 11 0.37 -5.58 -10.46
C ILE A 11 -0.71 -5.43 -11.53
N ILE A 12 -0.49 -5.95 -12.73
CA ILE A 12 -1.51 -5.97 -13.78
C ILE A 12 -2.70 -6.83 -13.33
N GLY A 13 -2.47 -7.97 -12.68
CA GLY A 13 -3.50 -8.82 -12.11
C GLY A 13 -4.27 -8.15 -10.97
N ILE A 14 -3.60 -7.37 -10.11
CA ILE A 14 -4.23 -6.57 -9.05
C ILE A 14 -4.99 -5.39 -9.66
N ILE A 15 -4.42 -4.67 -10.62
CA ILE A 15 -5.10 -3.55 -11.31
C ILE A 15 -6.28 -4.09 -12.13
N LEU A 16 -6.13 -5.22 -12.81
CA LEU A 16 -7.23 -5.87 -13.52
C LEU A 16 -8.25 -6.47 -12.56
N GLY A 17 -7.83 -7.06 -11.44
CA GLY A 17 -8.71 -7.55 -10.37
C GLY A 17 -9.48 -6.41 -9.71
N ILE A 18 -8.80 -5.33 -9.37
CA ILE A 18 -9.42 -4.09 -8.85
C ILE A 18 -10.26 -3.42 -9.95
N GLY A 19 -9.81 -3.38 -11.19
CA GLY A 19 -10.55 -2.83 -12.34
C GLY A 19 -11.79 -3.65 -12.66
N ILE A 20 -11.74 -4.98 -12.64
CA ILE A 20 -12.92 -5.86 -12.76
C ILE A 20 -13.86 -5.63 -11.59
N VAL A 21 -13.35 -5.51 -10.37
CA VAL A 21 -14.14 -5.28 -9.17
C VAL A 21 -14.75 -3.87 -9.18
N ILE A 22 -14.04 -2.84 -9.64
CA ILE A 22 -14.54 -1.46 -9.73
C ILE A 22 -15.44 -1.27 -10.97
N GLY A 23 -15.07 -1.83 -12.13
CA GLY A 23 -15.90 -1.78 -13.35
C GLY A 23 -17.23 -2.53 -13.23
N VAL A 24 -17.29 -3.46 -12.28
CA VAL A 24 -18.47 -4.19 -11.88
C VAL A 24 -19.51 -3.31 -11.15
N LEU A 25 -19.19 -2.08 -10.76
CA LEU A 25 -19.98 -1.30 -9.81
C LEU A 25 -21.21 -0.58 -10.37
N TRP A 26 -21.45 -0.54 -11.71
CA TRP A 26 -22.46 0.38 -12.28
C TRP A 26 -23.46 -0.20 -13.27
N GLY A 27 -23.72 -1.48 -13.26
CA GLY A 27 -24.71 -2.08 -14.18
C GLY A 27 -26.16 -1.96 -13.73
N THR A 28 -26.92 -0.99 -14.25
CA THR A 28 -28.39 -0.98 -14.15
C THR A 28 -28.97 -1.92 -15.21
N GLY A 29 -29.38 -3.13 -14.82
CA GLY A 29 -29.99 -4.11 -15.70
C GLY A 29 -31.33 -4.63 -15.21
N ILE A 30 -32.39 -4.44 -15.99
CA ILE A 30 -33.71 -4.98 -15.75
C ILE A 30 -33.77 -6.45 -16.21
N LEU A 31 -33.87 -7.37 -15.23
CA LEU A 31 -34.75 -8.53 -15.08
C LEU A 31 -34.57 -9.87 -15.81
N GLN A 32 -34.56 -10.90 -15.01
CA GLN A 32 -35.12 -12.27 -15.03
C GLN A 32 -34.14 -13.45 -15.13
N SER A 33 -32.97 -13.35 -15.69
CA SER A 33 -31.99 -14.45 -15.72
C SER A 33 -31.07 -14.42 -14.51
N ASN A 34 -30.44 -15.57 -14.15
CA ASN A 34 -29.37 -15.58 -13.13
C ASN A 34 -28.23 -14.65 -13.50
N GLN A 35 -27.93 -14.48 -14.78
CA GLN A 35 -26.97 -13.53 -15.31
C GLN A 35 -27.33 -12.09 -14.93
N SER A 36 -28.58 -11.65 -15.16
CA SER A 36 -29.03 -10.29 -14.82
C SER A 36 -29.05 -10.05 -13.31
N LYS A 37 -29.36 -11.09 -12.54
CA LYS A 37 -29.32 -11.01 -11.07
C LYS A 37 -27.90 -10.95 -10.55
N PHE A 38 -26.98 -11.75 -11.09
CA PHE A 38 -25.56 -11.67 -10.78
C PHE A 38 -25.01 -10.25 -11.03
N GLN A 39 -25.33 -9.67 -12.18
CA GLN A 39 -24.90 -8.31 -12.52
C GLN A 39 -25.45 -7.23 -11.56
N ARG A 40 -26.70 -7.37 -11.16
CA ARG A 40 -27.27 -6.49 -10.13
C ARG A 40 -26.54 -6.65 -8.79
N GLU A 41 -26.23 -7.87 -8.39
CA GLU A 41 -25.46 -8.14 -7.15
C GLU A 41 -24.05 -7.55 -7.23
N LEU A 42 -23.44 -7.56 -8.42
CA LEU A 42 -22.16 -6.91 -8.65
C LEU A 42 -22.20 -5.41 -8.34
N SER A 43 -23.28 -4.70 -8.69
CA SER A 43 -23.37 -3.27 -8.40
C SER A 43 -23.37 -2.93 -6.91
N TYR A 44 -23.68 -3.89 -6.05
CA TYR A 44 -23.63 -3.72 -4.60
C TYR A 44 -22.20 -3.86 -4.00
N LEU A 45 -21.20 -4.24 -4.80
CA LEU A 45 -19.81 -4.27 -4.37
C LEU A 45 -19.18 -2.88 -4.20
N LYS A 46 -19.75 -1.86 -4.83
CA LYS A 46 -19.24 -0.48 -4.75
C LYS A 46 -19.05 -0.05 -3.30
N GLU A 47 -20.09 -0.19 -2.49
CA GLU A 47 -20.08 0.26 -1.10
C GLU A 47 -18.97 -0.36 -0.23
N PRO A 48 -18.80 -1.71 -0.16
CA PRO A 48 -17.73 -2.29 0.64
C PRO A 48 -16.34 -1.96 0.12
N ILE A 49 -16.16 -1.81 -1.20
CA ILE A 49 -14.89 -1.43 -1.79
C ILE A 49 -14.55 0.02 -1.45
N GLU A 50 -15.48 0.94 -1.63
CA GLU A 50 -15.29 2.35 -1.23
C GLU A 50 -14.98 2.46 0.26
N LYS A 51 -15.69 1.72 1.11
CA LYS A 51 -15.39 1.67 2.54
C LYS A 51 -14.01 1.14 2.84
N LEU A 52 -13.54 0.10 2.13
CA LEU A 52 -12.20 -0.45 2.31
C LEU A 52 -11.11 0.53 1.85
N LEU A 53 -11.32 1.19 0.71
CA LEU A 53 -10.36 2.11 0.10
C LEU A 53 -10.42 3.52 0.68
N TYR A 54 -11.53 3.92 1.31
CA TYR A 54 -11.66 5.24 1.92
C TYR A 54 -10.59 5.44 2.99
N SER A 55 -9.78 6.47 2.83
CA SER A 55 -8.82 6.88 3.86
C SER A 55 -9.55 7.72 4.92
N PRO A 56 -9.51 7.35 6.19
CA PRO A 56 -10.09 8.18 7.26
C PRO A 56 -9.43 9.55 7.35
N ASN A 57 -8.23 9.67 6.77
CA ASN A 57 -7.41 10.86 6.79
C ASN A 57 -7.57 11.72 5.53
N GLU A 58 -8.56 11.44 4.67
CA GLU A 58 -8.70 12.15 3.38
C GLU A 58 -8.89 13.66 3.57
N ASN A 59 -9.73 14.05 4.53
CA ASN A 59 -9.92 15.46 4.86
C ASN A 59 -8.65 16.10 5.41
N PHE A 60 -7.95 15.41 6.32
CA PHE A 60 -6.67 15.87 6.85
C PHE A 60 -5.65 16.02 5.72
N HIS A 61 -5.48 15.00 4.88
CA HIS A 61 -4.54 15.05 3.77
C HIS A 61 -4.85 16.16 2.76
N ARG A 62 -6.13 16.41 2.49
CA ARG A 62 -6.55 17.52 1.63
C ARG A 62 -6.18 18.88 2.23
N LEU A 63 -6.42 19.07 3.53
CA LEU A 63 -6.10 20.30 4.23
C LEU A 63 -4.59 20.46 4.44
N ALA A 64 -3.88 19.38 4.76
CA ALA A 64 -2.43 19.37 4.98
C ALA A 64 -1.60 19.77 3.76
N ARG A 65 -2.16 19.63 2.54
CA ARG A 65 -1.53 20.14 1.30
C ARG A 65 -1.57 21.67 1.17
N LEU A 66 -2.47 22.30 1.89
CA LEU A 66 -2.74 23.74 1.76
C LEU A 66 -2.40 24.52 3.03
N GLN A 67 -2.30 23.84 4.14
CA GLN A 67 -2.12 24.45 5.46
C GLN A 67 -0.79 24.03 6.09
N ASN A 68 -0.39 24.82 7.07
CA ASN A 68 0.74 24.47 7.92
C ASN A 68 0.27 23.59 9.06
N TYR A 69 1.14 22.67 9.51
CA TYR A 69 0.88 21.88 10.72
C TYR A 69 2.17 21.48 11.42
N THR A 70 2.06 21.24 12.72
CA THR A 70 3.11 20.63 13.53
C THR A 70 2.82 19.15 13.70
N LYS A 71 3.88 18.38 13.88
CA LYS A 71 3.87 16.94 14.11
C LYS A 71 4.61 16.64 15.42
N GLU A 72 3.98 15.86 16.29
CA GLU A 72 4.60 15.33 17.49
C GLU A 72 4.27 13.84 17.59
N GLY A 73 5.27 13.02 17.91
CA GLY A 73 5.05 11.58 17.98
C GLY A 73 6.13 10.85 18.73
N THR A 74 5.84 9.59 19.05
CA THR A 74 6.76 8.67 19.69
C THR A 74 6.71 7.31 18.99
N ALA A 75 7.85 6.64 18.93
CA ALA A 75 7.94 5.25 18.48
C ALA A 75 8.72 4.44 19.53
N THR A 76 8.15 3.28 19.91
CA THR A 76 8.78 2.31 20.79
C THR A 76 8.99 1.00 20.06
N PHE A 77 10.05 0.29 20.41
CA PHE A 77 10.45 -0.96 19.78
C PHE A 77 10.50 -2.06 20.84
N HIS A 78 10.03 -3.25 20.49
CA HIS A 78 10.12 -4.43 21.36
C HIS A 78 10.61 -5.62 20.52
N LEU A 79 11.62 -6.32 21.07
CA LEU A 79 12.15 -7.57 20.51
C LEU A 79 12.03 -8.68 21.55
N ASP A 80 11.62 -9.86 21.14
CA ASP A 80 11.57 -11.05 21.99
C ASP A 80 12.01 -12.29 21.21
N GLY A 81 12.84 -13.13 21.85
CA GLY A 81 13.29 -14.40 21.30
C GLY A 81 14.54 -14.32 20.41
N TYR A 82 15.02 -13.15 20.04
CA TYR A 82 16.27 -12.98 19.28
C TYR A 82 17.49 -13.13 20.17
N HIS A 83 17.74 -14.35 20.65
CA HIS A 83 18.79 -14.64 21.65
C HIS A 83 20.21 -14.18 21.31
N GLN A 84 20.53 -13.91 20.04
CA GLN A 84 21.80 -13.34 19.62
C GLN A 84 21.93 -11.84 19.97
N LEU A 85 20.84 -11.20 20.39
CA LEU A 85 20.72 -9.79 20.68
C LEU A 85 20.30 -9.53 22.14
N GLU A 86 20.69 -10.41 23.08
CA GLU A 86 20.26 -10.28 24.49
C GLU A 86 20.60 -8.91 25.12
N LEU A 87 21.71 -8.31 24.68
CA LEU A 87 22.12 -6.99 25.16
C LEU A 87 21.28 -5.89 24.51
N GLU A 88 21.06 -6.01 23.21
CA GLU A 88 20.24 -5.10 22.44
C GLU A 88 18.78 -5.10 22.94
N ASN A 89 18.23 -6.26 23.32
CA ASN A 89 16.90 -6.37 23.92
C ASN A 89 16.77 -5.56 25.23
N LYS A 90 17.79 -5.62 26.10
CA LYS A 90 17.77 -4.81 27.33
C LYS A 90 17.86 -3.30 27.06
N ILE A 91 18.52 -2.90 25.99
CA ILE A 91 18.60 -1.50 25.56
C ILE A 91 17.24 -1.07 25.00
N GLU A 92 16.62 -1.90 24.18
CA GLU A 92 15.36 -1.56 23.47
C GLU A 92 14.18 -1.36 24.40
N ASP A 93 14.02 -2.17 25.45
CA ASP A 93 12.94 -2.03 26.43
C ASP A 93 12.87 -0.65 27.12
N ASN A 94 13.95 0.13 27.05
CA ASN A 94 14.05 1.46 27.66
C ASN A 94 14.27 2.58 26.63
N THR A 95 14.15 2.28 25.33
CA THR A 95 14.38 3.26 24.27
C THR A 95 13.10 3.72 23.62
N GLU A 96 13.10 5.00 23.23
CA GLU A 96 12.01 5.66 22.55
C GLU A 96 12.59 6.56 21.45
N ILE A 97 11.94 6.64 20.30
CA ILE A 97 12.22 7.66 19.31
C ILE A 97 11.13 8.74 19.41
N GLN A 98 11.51 9.92 19.85
CA GLN A 98 10.65 11.10 19.79
C GLN A 98 10.73 11.74 18.41
N ILE A 99 9.59 12.16 17.90
CA ILE A 99 9.45 12.76 16.58
C ILE A 99 8.80 14.12 16.73
N MET A 100 9.48 15.14 16.26
CA MET A 100 8.96 16.50 16.23
C MET A 100 9.12 17.08 14.84
N GLY A 101 8.08 17.70 14.31
CA GLY A 101 8.14 18.22 12.96
C GLY A 101 7.27 19.44 12.74
N ARG A 102 7.56 20.14 11.65
CA ARG A 102 6.76 21.23 11.12
C ARG A 102 6.68 21.11 9.61
N ILE A 103 5.51 21.33 9.09
CA ILE A 103 5.21 21.15 7.68
C ILE A 103 4.54 22.43 7.15
N ASN A 104 5.07 22.93 6.04
CA ASN A 104 4.44 23.96 5.23
C ASN A 104 3.81 23.26 4.01
N GLY A 105 2.51 23.02 4.07
CA GLY A 105 1.81 22.28 3.02
C GLY A 105 1.79 23.02 1.68
N SER A 106 1.61 24.32 1.68
CA SER A 106 1.56 25.13 0.46
C SER A 106 2.92 25.24 -0.24
N ALA A 107 4.01 25.28 0.53
CA ALA A 107 5.38 25.29 0.00
C ALA A 107 5.93 23.87 -0.21
N LYS A 108 5.17 22.84 0.17
CA LYS A 108 5.55 21.40 0.12
C LYS A 108 6.88 21.13 0.83
N GLN A 109 7.12 21.81 1.93
CA GLN A 109 8.33 21.70 2.73
C GLN A 109 8.03 21.06 4.07
N SER A 110 8.94 20.22 4.55
CA SER A 110 8.86 19.67 5.90
C SER A 110 10.23 19.65 6.57
N TYR A 111 10.23 19.83 7.87
CA TYR A 111 11.33 19.57 8.77
C TYR A 111 10.85 18.56 9.80
N THR A 112 11.63 17.53 10.06
CA THR A 112 11.35 16.54 11.11
C THR A 112 12.64 16.23 11.86
N GLU A 113 12.56 16.22 13.17
CA GLU A 113 13.62 15.85 14.08
C GLU A 113 13.25 14.54 14.75
N TYR A 114 14.16 13.58 14.70
CA TYR A 114 14.07 12.28 15.36
C TYR A 114 15.10 12.25 16.46
N ARG A 115 14.68 12.02 17.71
CA ARG A 115 15.54 11.88 18.87
C ARG A 115 15.42 10.48 19.42
N TRP A 116 16.47 9.73 19.33
CA TRP A 116 16.57 8.43 19.99
C TRP A 116 16.99 8.65 21.42
N LEU A 117 16.14 8.25 22.38
CA LEU A 117 16.34 8.38 23.80
C LEU A 117 16.50 7.01 24.44
N TYR A 118 17.31 6.94 25.49
CA TYR A 118 17.35 5.87 26.45
C TYR A 118 17.01 6.45 27.82
N GLY A 119 15.79 6.18 28.31
CA GLY A 119 15.23 6.95 29.42
C GLY A 119 15.17 8.44 29.05
N GLU A 120 15.84 9.30 29.83
CA GLU A 120 15.95 10.74 29.58
C GLU A 120 17.20 11.15 28.78
N THR A 121 18.07 10.19 28.44
CA THR A 121 19.34 10.48 27.78
C THR A 121 19.21 10.41 26.27
N GLU A 122 19.53 11.52 25.57
CA GLU A 122 19.59 11.56 24.11
C GLU A 122 20.81 10.78 23.58
N ILE A 123 20.53 9.72 22.81
CA ILE A 123 21.55 8.86 22.22
C ILE A 123 21.99 9.39 20.87
N LEU A 124 21.00 9.71 20.03
CA LEU A 124 21.21 10.18 18.68
C LEU A 124 20.09 11.12 18.28
N LYS A 125 20.48 12.16 17.54
CA LYS A 125 19.56 13.11 16.94
C LYS A 125 19.77 13.13 15.44
N VAL A 126 18.68 12.95 14.69
CA VAL A 126 18.66 13.06 13.22
C VAL A 126 17.64 14.09 12.81
N LYS A 127 18.05 14.99 11.94
CA LYS A 127 17.18 15.99 11.31
C LYS A 127 16.90 15.57 9.87
N ALA A 128 15.66 15.67 9.45
CA ALA A 128 15.24 15.44 8.08
C ALA A 128 14.59 16.71 7.52
N ILE A 129 15.03 17.15 6.36
CA ILE A 129 14.40 18.21 5.57
C ILE A 129 13.92 17.61 4.26
N ARG A 130 12.74 18.00 3.85
CA ARG A 130 12.18 17.64 2.55
C ARG A 130 11.59 18.86 1.88
N ASP A 131 11.82 18.97 0.59
CA ASP A 131 11.09 19.84 -0.33
C ASP A 131 10.57 19.03 -1.53
N ASP A 132 10.02 19.68 -2.55
CA ASP A 132 9.51 19.02 -3.76
C ASP A 132 10.56 18.18 -4.51
N GLN A 133 11.83 18.53 -4.40
CA GLN A 133 12.91 17.98 -5.23
C GLN A 133 13.84 17.08 -4.43
N LYS A 134 14.05 17.36 -3.14
CA LYS A 134 15.09 16.74 -2.33
C LYS A 134 14.60 16.29 -0.96
N ILE A 135 15.25 15.27 -0.47
CA ILE A 135 15.19 14.83 0.92
C ILE A 135 16.61 14.87 1.46
N GLY A 136 16.85 15.57 2.55
CA GLY A 136 18.14 15.66 3.22
C GLY A 136 18.05 15.12 4.64
N LEU A 137 19.04 14.34 5.05
CA LEU A 137 19.22 13.83 6.41
C LEU A 137 20.53 14.39 7.00
N GLN A 138 20.50 14.77 8.25
CA GLN A 138 21.65 15.26 9.00
C GLN A 138 21.66 14.68 10.41
N SER A 139 22.85 14.30 10.88
CA SER A 139 23.15 14.14 12.29
C SER A 139 24.44 14.85 12.58
N ASP A 140 24.43 15.79 13.53
CA ASP A 140 25.61 16.59 13.87
C ASP A 140 26.80 15.74 14.34
N GLU A 141 26.55 14.51 14.80
CA GLU A 141 27.57 13.56 15.22
C GLU A 141 28.19 12.75 14.05
N ILE A 142 27.49 12.62 12.92
CA ILE A 142 27.86 11.72 11.81
C ILE A 142 28.35 12.54 10.60
N VAL A 143 27.64 13.59 10.23
CA VAL A 143 27.94 14.40 9.04
C VAL A 143 27.77 15.88 9.32
N ASN A 144 28.67 16.67 8.77
CA ASN A 144 28.55 18.12 8.80
C ASN A 144 27.71 18.58 7.60
N GLY A 145 26.46 18.96 7.84
CA GLY A 145 25.47 19.32 6.82
C GLY A 145 24.55 18.16 6.45
N TYR A 146 23.71 18.37 5.45
CA TYR A 146 22.72 17.36 5.02
C TYR A 146 23.25 16.44 3.93
N LEU A 147 23.03 15.15 4.08
CA LEU A 147 23.12 14.20 2.99
C LEU A 147 21.79 14.21 2.24
N ALA A 148 21.79 14.75 1.04
CA ALA A 148 20.59 14.96 0.25
C ALA A 148 20.47 13.97 -0.91
N ILE A 149 19.24 13.55 -1.17
CA ILE A 149 18.87 12.72 -2.32
C ILE A 149 17.86 13.51 -3.13
N GLU A 150 18.09 13.63 -4.43
CA GLU A 150 17.11 14.17 -5.37
C GLU A 150 16.07 13.09 -5.69
N ASN A 151 14.78 13.46 -5.62
CA ASN A 151 13.67 12.56 -5.96
C ASN A 151 13.68 12.14 -7.44
N SER A 152 14.14 13.04 -8.32
CA SER A 152 14.44 12.69 -9.70
C SER A 152 15.74 11.87 -9.75
N ASN A 153 15.81 10.83 -10.59
CA ASN A 153 17.00 10.00 -10.79
C ASN A 153 17.38 9.06 -9.61
N LEU A 154 16.41 8.61 -8.84
CA LEU A 154 16.64 7.56 -7.82
C LEU A 154 17.21 6.28 -8.44
N LYS A 155 16.81 5.95 -9.66
CA LYS A 155 17.33 4.78 -10.40
C LYS A 155 18.85 4.84 -10.59
N ASP A 156 19.36 6.00 -10.98
CA ASP A 156 20.80 6.16 -11.22
C ASP A 156 21.58 6.10 -9.90
N LEU A 157 21.04 6.70 -8.84
CA LEU A 157 21.62 6.59 -7.50
C LEU A 157 21.68 5.12 -7.04
N LEU A 158 20.58 4.36 -7.17
CA LEU A 158 20.52 2.96 -6.76
C LEU A 158 21.43 2.07 -7.60
N ASN A 159 21.55 2.34 -8.91
CA ASN A 159 22.51 1.65 -9.77
C ASN A 159 23.95 1.94 -9.34
N ASN A 160 24.27 3.18 -8.96
CA ASN A 160 25.59 3.55 -8.45
C ASN A 160 25.90 2.91 -7.08
N LEU A 161 24.88 2.52 -6.33
CA LEU A 161 24.99 1.80 -5.06
C LEU A 161 25.01 0.27 -5.24
N ASP A 162 25.05 -0.24 -6.46
CA ASP A 162 24.92 -1.68 -6.79
C ASP A 162 23.64 -2.34 -6.23
N GLN A 163 22.63 -1.52 -5.95
CA GLN A 163 21.33 -1.99 -5.49
C GLN A 163 20.44 -2.26 -6.69
N ALA A 164 20.17 -3.52 -6.96
CA ALA A 164 19.18 -3.92 -7.94
C ALA A 164 17.77 -3.62 -7.39
N PHE A 165 17.28 -2.43 -7.64
CA PHE A 165 15.89 -2.14 -7.35
C PHE A 165 15.00 -2.90 -8.34
N PRO A 166 14.03 -3.70 -7.88
CA PRO A 166 13.23 -4.56 -8.76
C PRO A 166 12.28 -3.77 -9.68
N TYR A 167 12.17 -2.46 -9.50
CA TYR A 167 11.27 -1.58 -10.22
C TYR A 167 12.04 -0.42 -10.85
N GLU A 168 11.57 0.04 -12.00
CA GLU A 168 12.04 1.28 -12.61
C GLU A 168 11.43 2.50 -11.89
N ILE A 169 11.58 2.56 -10.57
CA ILE A 169 11.12 3.70 -9.77
C ILE A 169 12.09 4.85 -9.99
N GLN A 170 11.59 5.95 -10.51
CA GLN A 170 12.36 7.18 -10.70
C GLN A 170 12.10 8.20 -9.60
N GLN A 171 10.93 8.12 -8.95
CA GLN A 171 10.49 9.11 -7.98
C GLN A 171 9.61 8.44 -6.92
N ILE A 172 9.76 8.83 -5.65
CA ILE A 172 8.88 8.40 -4.56
C ILE A 172 8.13 9.61 -4.04
N GLU A 173 6.81 9.64 -4.23
CA GLU A 173 5.93 10.63 -3.63
C GLU A 173 5.10 9.99 -2.53
N MET A 174 5.31 10.38 -1.28
CA MET A 174 4.59 9.80 -0.12
C MET A 174 3.07 10.01 -0.18
N ASN A 175 2.59 11.05 -0.84
CA ASN A 175 1.16 11.32 -1.02
C ASN A 175 0.51 10.48 -2.14
N SER A 176 1.31 9.73 -2.89
CA SER A 176 0.87 8.99 -4.09
C SER A 176 -0.02 7.81 -3.79
N LEU A 177 0.14 7.16 -2.63
CA LEU A 177 -0.65 5.98 -2.28
C LEU A 177 -2.15 6.32 -2.13
N VAL A 178 -2.48 7.50 -1.63
CA VAL A 178 -3.88 7.96 -1.52
C VAL A 178 -4.48 8.22 -2.91
N GLU A 179 -3.70 8.83 -3.81
CA GLU A 179 -4.12 9.12 -5.18
C GLU A 179 -4.22 7.85 -6.04
N LEU A 180 -3.52 6.77 -5.65
CA LEU A 180 -3.56 5.50 -6.38
C LEU A 180 -4.98 4.95 -6.49
N PHE A 181 -5.74 5.05 -5.41
CA PHE A 181 -7.10 4.48 -5.33
C PHE A 181 -8.20 5.48 -5.70
N LYS A 182 -7.88 6.75 -5.90
CA LYS A 182 -8.84 7.76 -6.33
C LYS A 182 -9.12 7.64 -7.81
N LEU A 183 -10.38 7.54 -8.19
CA LEU A 183 -10.84 7.54 -9.58
C LEU A 183 -11.49 8.88 -9.93
N GLU A 184 -11.26 9.32 -11.15
CA GLU A 184 -12.01 10.42 -11.74
C GLU A 184 -13.33 9.89 -12.32
N THR A 185 -14.37 10.72 -12.40
CA THR A 185 -15.69 10.29 -12.92
C THR A 185 -15.62 9.65 -14.30
N VAL A 186 -14.71 10.12 -15.16
CA VAL A 186 -14.48 9.55 -16.50
C VAL A 186 -13.83 8.17 -16.42
N GLU A 187 -12.92 7.97 -15.47
CA GLU A 187 -12.26 6.68 -15.21
C GLU A 187 -13.27 5.67 -14.65
N GLU A 188 -14.14 6.12 -13.72
CA GLU A 188 -15.25 5.30 -13.21
C GLU A 188 -16.15 4.82 -14.35
N GLN A 189 -16.60 5.73 -15.23
CA GLN A 189 -17.45 5.39 -16.38
C GLN A 189 -16.78 4.43 -17.37
N ALA A 190 -15.47 4.58 -17.61
CA ALA A 190 -14.74 3.67 -18.47
C ALA A 190 -14.72 2.25 -17.87
N LEU A 191 -14.47 2.14 -16.57
CA LEU A 191 -14.49 0.86 -15.87
C LEU A 191 -15.87 0.20 -15.85
N GLU A 192 -16.96 0.98 -15.84
CA GLU A 192 -18.32 0.46 -15.97
C GLU A 192 -18.56 -0.35 -17.25
N SER A 193 -17.89 0.02 -18.34
CA SER A 193 -18.00 -0.67 -19.61
C SER A 193 -17.57 -2.14 -19.52
N TYR A 194 -16.62 -2.46 -18.62
CA TYR A 194 -16.10 -3.83 -18.44
C TYR A 194 -17.15 -4.79 -17.85
N VAL A 195 -18.15 -4.29 -17.13
CA VAL A 195 -19.31 -5.10 -16.72
C VAL A 195 -20.12 -5.58 -17.91
N SER A 196 -20.28 -4.71 -18.90
CA SER A 196 -20.98 -5.06 -20.14
C SER A 196 -20.22 -6.14 -20.90
N TYR A 197 -18.90 -6.06 -20.98
CA TYR A 197 -18.07 -7.11 -21.59
C TYR A 197 -18.21 -8.46 -20.85
N LEU A 198 -18.26 -8.47 -19.54
CA LEU A 198 -18.51 -9.69 -18.80
C LEU A 198 -19.85 -10.34 -19.20
N LYS A 199 -20.87 -9.53 -19.49
CA LYS A 199 -22.18 -10.01 -19.94
C LYS A 199 -22.15 -10.56 -21.36
N GLU A 200 -21.46 -9.88 -22.25
CA GLU A 200 -21.39 -10.26 -23.68
C GLU A 200 -20.51 -11.49 -23.89
N ASP A 201 -19.46 -11.63 -23.09
CA ASP A 201 -18.46 -12.69 -23.20
C ASP A 201 -18.83 -13.99 -22.44
N THR A 202 -19.91 -13.97 -21.66
CA THR A 202 -20.33 -15.13 -20.87
C THR A 202 -21.72 -15.61 -21.27
N LYS A 203 -21.95 -16.92 -21.21
CA LYS A 203 -23.20 -17.55 -21.55
C LYS A 203 -24.13 -17.62 -20.34
N LYS A 204 -25.44 -17.72 -20.56
CA LYS A 204 -26.44 -17.82 -19.49
C LYS A 204 -26.23 -19.04 -18.60
N GLU A 205 -25.76 -20.14 -19.16
CA GLU A 205 -25.46 -21.38 -18.44
C GLU A 205 -24.28 -21.27 -17.47
N ASN A 206 -23.40 -20.30 -17.65
CA ASN A 206 -22.32 -20.01 -16.71
C ASN A 206 -22.81 -19.48 -15.36
N TYR A 207 -24.08 -19.05 -15.30
CA TYR A 207 -24.64 -18.42 -14.12
C TYR A 207 -25.61 -19.33 -13.37
N THR A 208 -25.29 -19.61 -12.11
CA THR A 208 -26.10 -20.45 -11.23
C THR A 208 -26.56 -19.70 -9.99
N LYS A 209 -27.69 -20.11 -9.43
CA LYS A 209 -28.12 -19.67 -8.10
C LYS A 209 -27.44 -20.53 -7.06
N VAL A 210 -26.85 -19.89 -6.04
CA VAL A 210 -26.21 -20.54 -4.90
C VAL A 210 -26.84 -20.07 -3.60
N GLN A 211 -26.60 -20.79 -2.49
CA GLN A 211 -27.09 -20.43 -1.17
C GLN A 211 -25.99 -20.62 -0.15
N GLN A 212 -25.92 -19.72 0.82
CA GLN A 212 -25.00 -19.81 1.95
C GLN A 212 -25.66 -19.24 3.21
N THR A 213 -25.28 -19.77 4.36
CA THR A 213 -25.75 -19.29 5.66
C THR A 213 -24.79 -18.24 6.20
N PHE A 214 -25.33 -17.12 6.62
CA PHE A 214 -24.61 -16.00 7.24
C PHE A 214 -25.20 -15.69 8.61
N THR A 215 -24.37 -15.25 9.53
CA THR A 215 -24.84 -14.67 10.80
C THR A 215 -25.08 -13.18 10.58
N LEU A 216 -26.33 -12.75 10.59
CA LEU A 216 -26.76 -11.36 10.37
C LEU A 216 -27.70 -10.96 11.50
N ASP A 217 -27.43 -9.83 12.12
CA ASP A 217 -28.20 -9.35 13.30
C ASP A 217 -28.26 -10.38 14.46
N GLY A 218 -27.17 -11.17 14.63
CA GLY A 218 -27.10 -12.23 15.64
C GLY A 218 -27.82 -13.52 15.28
N GLU A 219 -28.51 -13.59 14.13
CA GLU A 219 -29.29 -14.75 13.67
C GLU A 219 -28.64 -15.43 12.45
N GLN A 220 -28.78 -16.75 12.36
CA GLN A 220 -28.38 -17.51 11.18
C GLN A 220 -29.43 -17.37 10.07
N LYS A 221 -29.05 -16.74 8.95
CA LYS A 221 -29.95 -16.53 7.79
C LYS A 221 -29.39 -17.18 6.55
N GLN A 222 -30.24 -17.93 5.86
CA GLN A 222 -29.88 -18.52 4.58
C GLN A 222 -30.09 -17.48 3.47
N ILE A 223 -28.99 -17.08 2.84
CA ILE A 223 -28.96 -16.03 1.79
C ILE A 223 -28.79 -16.68 0.43
N ASN A 224 -29.62 -16.26 -0.51
CA ASN A 224 -29.46 -16.60 -1.92
C ASN A 224 -28.37 -15.71 -2.53
N GLY A 225 -27.49 -16.33 -3.28
CA GLY A 225 -26.47 -15.66 -4.06
C GLY A 225 -26.48 -16.11 -5.52
N TYR A 226 -25.60 -15.53 -6.31
CA TYR A 226 -25.40 -15.91 -7.70
C TYR A 226 -23.91 -16.14 -7.95
N GLN A 227 -23.62 -17.16 -8.76
CA GLN A 227 -22.27 -17.56 -9.10
C GLN A 227 -22.09 -17.56 -10.62
N LEU A 228 -21.00 -16.95 -11.06
CA LEU A 228 -20.43 -17.12 -12.40
C LEU A 228 -19.34 -18.19 -12.31
N LYS A 229 -19.40 -19.20 -13.18
CA LYS A 229 -18.35 -20.21 -13.31
C LYS A 229 -17.93 -20.29 -14.77
N LEU A 230 -16.63 -20.10 -15.02
CA LEU A 230 -16.00 -20.26 -16.32
C LEU A 230 -15.04 -21.47 -16.28
N SER A 231 -15.16 -22.36 -17.24
CA SER A 231 -14.18 -23.41 -17.49
C SER A 231 -12.81 -22.82 -17.85
N LYS A 232 -11.76 -23.62 -17.85
CA LYS A 232 -10.40 -23.18 -18.25
C LYS A 232 -10.38 -22.51 -19.63
N GLU A 233 -11.07 -23.10 -20.59
CA GLU A 233 -11.11 -22.53 -21.96
C GLU A 233 -11.93 -21.22 -22.00
N GLU A 234 -13.08 -21.15 -21.34
CA GLU A 234 -13.86 -19.93 -21.25
C GLU A 234 -13.11 -18.82 -20.51
N THR A 235 -12.39 -19.15 -19.42
CA THR A 235 -11.53 -18.21 -18.70
C THR A 235 -10.41 -17.71 -19.59
N LYS A 236 -9.78 -18.56 -20.39
CA LYS A 236 -8.77 -18.18 -21.37
C LYS A 236 -9.32 -17.18 -22.39
N GLN A 237 -10.48 -17.50 -22.98
CA GLN A 237 -11.13 -16.61 -23.97
C GLN A 237 -11.54 -15.29 -23.32
N PHE A 238 -12.05 -15.31 -22.10
CA PHE A 238 -12.36 -14.09 -21.35
C PHE A 238 -11.13 -13.20 -21.16
N PHE A 239 -9.97 -13.75 -20.76
CA PHE A 239 -8.75 -12.96 -20.59
C PHE A 239 -8.20 -12.42 -21.93
N ILE A 240 -8.29 -13.19 -23.01
CA ILE A 240 -7.90 -12.71 -24.35
C ILE A 240 -8.71 -11.49 -24.74
N ARG A 241 -10.05 -11.56 -24.62
CA ARG A 241 -10.94 -10.44 -24.93
C ARG A 241 -10.75 -9.25 -23.99
N LEU A 242 -10.46 -9.51 -22.71
CA LEU A 242 -10.13 -8.46 -21.77
C LEU A 242 -8.90 -7.69 -22.20
N CYS A 243 -7.85 -8.38 -22.67
CA CYS A 243 -6.66 -7.72 -23.25
C CYS A 243 -7.02 -6.89 -24.49
N GLU A 244 -7.85 -7.42 -25.39
CA GLU A 244 -8.30 -6.73 -26.61
C GLU A 244 -9.13 -5.46 -26.28
N ASN A 245 -10.04 -5.56 -25.33
CA ASN A 245 -10.84 -4.43 -24.89
C ASN A 245 -9.98 -3.35 -24.22
N LEU A 246 -9.03 -3.74 -23.35
CA LEU A 246 -8.09 -2.82 -22.72
C LEU A 246 -7.23 -2.10 -23.75
N GLN A 247 -6.73 -2.79 -24.77
CA GLN A 247 -5.93 -2.18 -25.83
C GLN A 247 -6.69 -1.12 -26.64
N GLN A 248 -8.01 -1.21 -26.71
CA GLN A 248 -8.87 -0.25 -27.41
C GLN A 248 -9.38 0.87 -26.50
N ASP A 249 -9.32 0.72 -25.19
CA ASP A 249 -9.80 1.69 -24.21
C ASP A 249 -8.67 2.65 -23.77
N SER A 250 -8.56 3.76 -24.50
CA SER A 250 -7.57 4.80 -24.21
C SER A 250 -7.74 5.45 -22.84
N ILE A 251 -8.96 5.51 -22.31
CA ILE A 251 -9.23 6.10 -20.99
C ILE A 251 -8.64 5.23 -19.89
N THR A 252 -8.96 3.93 -19.89
CA THR A 252 -8.43 2.97 -18.93
C THR A 252 -6.92 2.83 -19.06
N LEU A 253 -6.35 2.82 -20.27
CA LEU A 253 -4.89 2.78 -20.49
C LEU A 253 -4.20 4.03 -19.93
N ASN A 254 -4.75 5.21 -20.14
CA ASN A 254 -4.22 6.46 -19.57
C ASN A 254 -4.33 6.47 -18.05
N MET A 255 -5.42 5.97 -17.49
CA MET A 255 -5.59 5.79 -16.06
C MET A 255 -4.50 4.86 -15.50
N ILE A 256 -4.28 3.68 -16.09
CA ILE A 256 -3.23 2.74 -15.68
C ILE A 256 -1.86 3.42 -15.77
N SER A 257 -1.55 4.10 -16.87
CA SER A 257 -0.31 4.86 -17.05
C SER A 257 -0.12 5.90 -15.94
N LYS A 258 -1.14 6.71 -15.66
CA LYS A 258 -1.13 7.72 -14.59
C LYS A 258 -0.90 7.07 -13.22
N LYS A 259 -1.61 5.98 -12.90
CA LYS A 259 -1.45 5.25 -11.62
C LYS A 259 -0.06 4.62 -11.48
N MET A 260 0.49 4.05 -12.56
CA MET A 260 1.87 3.53 -12.56
C MET A 260 2.89 4.64 -12.27
N LYS A 261 2.75 5.82 -12.88
CA LYS A 261 3.61 6.99 -12.59
C LYS A 261 3.47 7.43 -11.15
N THR A 262 2.25 7.46 -10.63
CA THR A 262 1.94 7.82 -9.24
C THR A 262 2.67 6.93 -8.24
N ILE A 263 2.85 5.65 -8.51
CA ILE A 263 3.61 4.71 -7.66
C ILE A 263 5.11 4.63 -8.03
N GLY A 264 5.58 5.54 -8.88
CA GLY A 264 7.00 5.74 -9.14
C GLY A 264 7.57 4.96 -10.33
N PHE A 265 6.74 4.36 -11.19
CA PHE A 265 7.25 3.78 -12.43
C PHE A 265 7.80 4.86 -13.37
N SER A 266 8.85 4.52 -14.11
CA SER A 266 9.43 5.42 -15.11
C SER A 266 8.42 5.81 -16.19
N GLU A 267 8.61 6.98 -16.78
CA GLU A 267 7.82 7.45 -17.93
C GLU A 267 7.79 6.43 -19.06
N GLU A 268 8.90 5.72 -19.30
CA GLU A 268 9.00 4.68 -20.31
C GLU A 268 8.17 3.45 -19.92
N ALA A 269 8.32 2.95 -18.70
CA ALA A 269 7.59 1.77 -18.22
C ALA A 269 6.08 2.00 -18.10
N ALA A 270 5.67 3.22 -17.76
CA ALA A 270 4.29 3.66 -17.64
C ALA A 270 3.71 4.20 -18.97
N ASN A 271 4.47 4.17 -20.07
CA ASN A 271 4.00 4.63 -21.37
C ASN A 271 2.88 3.71 -21.89
N VAL A 272 1.80 4.30 -22.42
CA VAL A 272 0.65 3.57 -22.95
C VAL A 272 1.04 2.56 -24.03
N ASN A 273 2.02 2.89 -24.91
CA ASN A 273 2.50 1.96 -25.92
C ASN A 273 3.20 0.75 -25.31
N GLN A 274 3.95 0.93 -24.23
CA GLN A 274 4.58 -0.17 -23.50
C GLN A 274 3.55 -1.05 -22.80
N ILE A 275 2.52 -0.43 -22.19
CA ILE A 275 1.41 -1.16 -21.59
C ILE A 275 0.70 -1.99 -22.67
N ASN A 276 0.40 -1.40 -23.82
CA ASN A 276 -0.21 -2.09 -24.94
C ASN A 276 0.64 -3.25 -25.48
N SER A 277 1.95 -3.05 -25.59
CA SER A 277 2.87 -4.13 -26.02
C SER A 277 2.85 -5.30 -25.04
N ARG A 278 2.80 -5.03 -23.75
CA ARG A 278 2.70 -6.08 -22.72
C ARG A 278 1.34 -6.81 -22.74
N LEU A 279 0.25 -6.10 -23.00
CA LEU A 279 -1.06 -6.70 -23.17
C LEU A 279 -1.10 -7.62 -24.41
N GLU A 280 -0.47 -7.20 -25.52
CA GLU A 280 -0.35 -8.00 -26.72
C GLU A 280 0.50 -9.27 -26.50
N GLU A 281 1.64 -9.13 -25.83
CA GLU A 281 2.47 -10.27 -25.44
C GLU A 281 1.69 -11.26 -24.57
N TRP A 282 0.93 -10.77 -23.62
CA TRP A 282 0.10 -11.59 -22.74
C TRP A 282 -0.99 -12.33 -23.51
N LYS A 283 -1.67 -11.63 -24.42
CA LYS A 283 -2.67 -12.20 -25.32
C LYS A 283 -2.08 -13.32 -26.13
N GLN A 284 -0.92 -13.12 -26.76
CA GLN A 284 -0.22 -14.13 -27.54
C GLN A 284 0.19 -15.36 -26.69
N GLN A 285 0.69 -15.13 -25.48
CA GLN A 285 1.03 -16.23 -24.56
C GLN A 285 -0.21 -17.06 -24.18
N LEU A 286 -1.37 -16.42 -23.96
CA LEU A 286 -2.64 -17.10 -23.71
C LEU A 286 -3.10 -17.89 -24.96
N GLN A 287 -3.07 -17.28 -26.14
CA GLN A 287 -3.44 -17.91 -27.42
C GLN A 287 -2.59 -19.15 -27.71
N ASN A 288 -1.29 -19.05 -27.45
CA ASN A 288 -0.32 -20.13 -27.72
C ASN A 288 -0.20 -21.15 -26.59
N ASN A 289 -1.09 -21.11 -25.56
CA ASN A 289 -1.06 -21.98 -24.37
C ASN A 289 0.27 -21.97 -23.61
N GLN A 290 1.01 -20.87 -23.66
CA GLN A 290 2.26 -20.69 -22.91
C GLN A 290 2.00 -20.35 -21.44
N ILE A 291 0.79 -19.90 -21.12
CA ILE A 291 0.30 -19.67 -19.76
C ILE A 291 -0.79 -20.67 -19.47
N SER A 292 -0.64 -21.42 -18.37
CA SER A 292 -1.69 -22.32 -17.86
C SER A 292 -2.82 -21.50 -17.25
N VAL A 293 -4.03 -21.64 -17.77
CA VAL A 293 -5.24 -20.99 -17.27
C VAL A 293 -6.02 -21.96 -16.38
N GLN A 294 -6.58 -21.45 -15.29
CA GLN A 294 -7.42 -22.19 -14.36
C GLN A 294 -8.90 -21.81 -14.53
N GLU A 295 -9.79 -22.59 -13.92
CA GLU A 295 -11.20 -22.23 -13.80
C GLU A 295 -11.33 -20.94 -12.98
N LEU A 296 -12.25 -20.04 -13.39
CA LEU A 296 -12.62 -18.83 -12.67
C LEU A 296 -14.02 -18.98 -12.11
N THR A 297 -14.18 -18.77 -10.82
CA THR A 297 -15.47 -18.73 -10.16
C THR A 297 -15.63 -17.43 -9.40
N ILE A 298 -16.76 -16.74 -9.57
CA ILE A 298 -17.11 -15.54 -8.82
C ILE A 298 -18.46 -15.77 -8.17
N SER A 299 -18.55 -15.72 -6.85
CA SER A 299 -19.78 -15.88 -6.08
C SER A 299 -20.13 -14.59 -5.34
N LEU A 300 -21.38 -14.18 -5.44
CA LEU A 300 -21.89 -12.94 -4.85
C LEU A 300 -23.10 -13.24 -3.96
N TYR A 301 -23.08 -12.66 -2.76
CA TYR A 301 -24.17 -12.76 -1.81
C TYR A 301 -24.54 -11.35 -1.34
N SER A 302 -25.83 -11.02 -1.37
CA SER A 302 -26.31 -9.73 -0.92
C SER A 302 -27.50 -9.81 0.03
N TRP A 303 -27.60 -8.82 0.90
CA TRP A 303 -28.70 -8.67 1.85
C TRP A 303 -29.17 -7.22 1.86
N LYS A 304 -30.50 -7.01 1.66
CA LYS A 304 -31.09 -5.65 1.66
C LYS A 304 -30.40 -4.67 0.69
N LYS A 305 -29.98 -5.13 -0.49
CA LYS A 305 -29.26 -4.37 -1.52
C LYS A 305 -27.83 -3.96 -1.13
N SER A 306 -27.21 -4.63 -0.17
CA SER A 306 -25.81 -4.46 0.16
C SER A 306 -25.09 -5.78 -0.09
N CYS A 307 -23.89 -5.76 -0.68
CA CYS A 307 -23.09 -6.94 -0.85
C CYS A 307 -22.51 -7.35 0.51
N ILE A 308 -22.84 -8.56 0.97
CA ILE A 308 -22.31 -9.11 2.23
C ILE A 308 -21.10 -9.99 2.00
N GLN A 309 -20.98 -10.59 0.81
CA GLN A 309 -19.78 -11.34 0.44
C GLN A 309 -19.62 -11.44 -1.08
N CYS A 310 -18.38 -11.26 -1.54
CA CYS A 310 -17.90 -11.61 -2.87
C CYS A 310 -16.71 -12.56 -2.73
N VAL A 311 -16.76 -13.72 -3.38
CA VAL A 311 -15.67 -14.69 -3.41
C VAL A 311 -15.23 -14.89 -4.85
N ILE A 312 -13.95 -14.66 -5.12
CA ILE A 312 -13.29 -14.92 -6.40
C ILE A 312 -12.34 -16.10 -6.19
N GLN A 313 -12.47 -17.13 -7.00
CA GLN A 313 -11.59 -18.30 -6.98
C GLN A 313 -10.99 -18.54 -8.36
N TYR A 314 -9.67 -18.64 -8.42
CA TYR A 314 -8.91 -18.94 -9.63
C TYR A 314 -7.79 -19.93 -9.31
N GLY A 315 -8.00 -21.19 -9.58
CA GLY A 315 -7.11 -22.26 -9.13
C GLY A 315 -6.99 -22.27 -7.60
N ASN A 316 -5.77 -22.11 -7.09
CA ASN A 316 -5.47 -22.08 -5.65
C ASN A 316 -5.56 -20.66 -5.05
N LEU A 317 -5.77 -19.64 -5.87
CA LEU A 317 -6.03 -18.29 -5.40
C LEU A 317 -7.50 -18.15 -5.03
N GLN A 318 -7.76 -17.76 -3.80
CA GLN A 318 -9.08 -17.35 -3.34
C GLN A 318 -8.99 -15.94 -2.76
N ILE A 319 -9.88 -15.06 -3.21
CA ILE A 319 -10.05 -13.72 -2.67
C ILE A 319 -11.49 -13.60 -2.18
N SER A 320 -11.70 -13.14 -0.95
CA SER A 320 -13.03 -12.90 -0.40
C SER A 320 -13.11 -11.49 0.16
N LEU A 321 -14.08 -10.73 -0.31
CA LEU A 321 -14.49 -9.46 0.27
C LEU A 321 -15.77 -9.70 1.03
N GLN A 322 -15.81 -9.38 2.32
CA GLN A 322 -16.98 -9.52 3.18
C GLN A 322 -17.29 -8.19 3.86
N GLN A 323 -18.58 -7.87 3.94
CA GLN A 323 -19.08 -6.74 4.72
C GLN A 323 -20.09 -7.23 5.73
N ASP A 324 -19.93 -6.79 6.98
CA ASP A 324 -20.96 -6.92 7.99
C ASP A 324 -21.89 -5.69 7.90
N PRO A 325 -23.15 -5.86 7.47
CA PRO A 325 -24.06 -4.73 7.32
C PRO A 325 -24.50 -4.11 8.66
N THR A 326 -24.30 -4.80 9.78
CA THR A 326 -24.68 -4.33 11.13
C THR A 326 -23.61 -3.42 11.73
N THR A 327 -22.35 -3.84 11.62
CA THR A 327 -21.21 -3.11 12.20
C THR A 327 -20.52 -2.20 11.21
N GLY A 328 -20.81 -2.35 9.90
CA GLY A 328 -20.09 -1.64 8.83
C GLY A 328 -18.65 -2.13 8.60
N LYS A 329 -18.23 -3.19 9.31
CA LYS A 329 -16.93 -3.82 9.14
C LYS A 329 -16.80 -4.36 7.71
N VAL A 330 -15.64 -4.07 7.07
CA VAL A 330 -15.27 -4.64 5.78
C VAL A 330 -14.00 -5.45 5.95
N GLU A 331 -13.99 -6.64 5.37
CA GLU A 331 -12.86 -7.57 5.43
C GLU A 331 -12.53 -8.07 4.03
N LEU A 332 -11.27 -7.95 3.62
CA LEU A 332 -10.71 -8.56 2.43
C LEU A 332 -9.72 -9.64 2.86
N THR A 333 -9.96 -10.88 2.45
CA THR A 333 -9.04 -12.00 2.68
C THR A 333 -8.54 -12.55 1.36
N TRP A 334 -7.31 -13.06 1.36
CA TRP A 334 -6.79 -13.84 0.24
C TRP A 334 -6.04 -15.06 0.76
N ASN A 335 -6.08 -16.09 -0.06
CA ASN A 335 -5.36 -17.33 0.16
C ASN A 335 -4.69 -17.75 -1.14
N THR A 336 -3.39 -18.03 -1.08
CA THR A 336 -2.56 -18.53 -2.17
C THR A 336 -1.78 -19.75 -1.69
N GLU A 337 -1.04 -20.42 -2.58
CA GLU A 337 -0.10 -21.49 -2.17
C GLU A 337 1.04 -20.98 -1.28
N ALA A 338 1.39 -19.68 -1.36
CA ALA A 338 2.54 -19.11 -0.68
C ALA A 338 2.18 -18.36 0.60
N ASN A 339 0.99 -17.78 0.67
CA ASN A 339 0.58 -16.96 1.80
C ASN A 339 -0.93 -16.85 1.93
N THR A 340 -1.35 -16.52 3.12
CA THR A 340 -2.69 -16.03 3.43
C THR A 340 -2.60 -14.61 3.94
N GLY A 341 -3.63 -13.81 3.67
CA GLY A 341 -3.66 -12.47 4.20
C GLY A 341 -5.06 -11.97 4.41
N LYS A 342 -5.13 -10.92 5.20
CA LYS A 342 -6.37 -10.27 5.61
C LYS A 342 -6.15 -8.78 5.73
N ILE A 343 -7.09 -8.02 5.20
CA ILE A 343 -7.25 -6.59 5.49
C ILE A 343 -8.62 -6.41 6.10
N GLU A 344 -8.67 -5.83 7.27
CA GLU A 344 -9.89 -5.55 7.99
C GLU A 344 -10.01 -4.07 8.29
N LYS A 345 -11.15 -3.49 8.01
CA LYS A 345 -11.44 -2.11 8.33
C LYS A 345 -12.74 -1.99 9.10
N VAL A 346 -12.66 -1.31 10.22
CA VAL A 346 -13.81 -1.02 11.08
C VAL A 346 -13.89 0.50 11.24
N GLN A 347 -15.05 1.06 10.88
CA GLN A 347 -15.35 2.44 11.25
C GLN A 347 -16.00 2.40 12.62
N THR A 348 -15.29 2.90 13.64
CA THR A 348 -15.81 3.02 15.02
C THR A 348 -16.67 4.26 15.15
N GLU A 349 -17.44 4.35 16.23
CA GLU A 349 -18.26 5.52 16.52
C GLU A 349 -17.41 6.81 16.58
N GLY A 350 -17.90 7.88 15.98
CA GLY A 350 -17.22 9.16 15.87
C GLY A 350 -16.26 9.23 14.67
N ASN A 351 -15.16 9.96 14.84
CA ASN A 351 -14.16 10.23 13.79
C ASN A 351 -12.98 9.24 13.84
N LYS A 352 -13.20 8.04 14.38
CA LYS A 352 -12.17 7.00 14.51
C LYS A 352 -12.33 5.93 13.45
N THR A 353 -11.22 5.52 12.88
CA THR A 353 -11.14 4.37 11.96
C THR A 353 -9.98 3.48 12.36
N ASN A 354 -10.21 2.18 12.33
CA ASN A 354 -9.17 1.16 12.54
C ASN A 354 -9.02 0.36 11.25
N LEU A 355 -7.78 0.24 10.78
CA LEU A 355 -7.38 -0.61 9.66
C LEU A 355 -6.37 -1.63 10.20
N GLN A 356 -6.64 -2.91 10.00
CA GLN A 356 -5.73 -3.99 10.34
C GLN A 356 -5.35 -4.78 9.10
N ILE A 357 -4.06 -5.05 8.94
CA ILE A 357 -3.50 -5.89 7.86
C ILE A 357 -2.75 -7.03 8.53
N GLN A 358 -3.03 -8.26 8.12
CA GLN A 358 -2.35 -9.45 8.59
C GLN A 358 -1.93 -10.30 7.39
N ILE A 359 -0.69 -10.77 7.39
CA ILE A 359 -0.14 -11.65 6.34
C ILE A 359 0.60 -12.77 7.05
N THR A 360 0.29 -14.02 6.66
CA THR A 360 0.98 -15.21 7.16
C THR A 360 1.49 -16.00 5.95
N ASN A 361 2.76 -16.35 5.94
CA ASN A 361 3.31 -17.21 4.90
C ASN A 361 3.26 -18.69 5.29
N THR A 362 3.58 -19.57 4.34
CA THR A 362 3.60 -21.04 4.56
C THR A 362 4.68 -21.50 5.54
N ASN A 363 5.69 -20.67 5.83
CA ASN A 363 6.74 -20.96 6.79
C ASN A 363 6.36 -20.58 8.22
N GLY A 364 5.16 -20.00 8.41
CA GLY A 364 4.66 -19.55 9.72
C GLY A 364 5.18 -18.16 10.12
N GLU A 365 5.82 -17.41 9.21
CA GLU A 365 6.12 -16.00 9.44
C GLU A 365 4.82 -15.20 9.37
N GLU A 366 4.65 -14.30 10.31
CA GLU A 366 3.45 -13.48 10.44
C GLU A 366 3.83 -11.99 10.49
N TRP A 367 3.07 -11.18 9.75
CA TRP A 367 3.14 -9.74 9.73
C TRP A 367 1.78 -9.18 10.06
N THR A 368 1.72 -8.30 11.04
CA THR A 368 0.49 -7.56 11.36
C THR A 368 0.81 -6.08 11.39
N ALA A 369 -0.05 -5.28 10.75
CA ALA A 369 -0.04 -3.84 10.87
C ALA A 369 -1.43 -3.37 11.30
N SER A 370 -1.50 -2.53 12.33
CA SER A 370 -2.74 -1.90 12.78
C SER A 370 -2.56 -0.39 12.73
N VAL A 371 -3.49 0.31 12.10
CA VAL A 371 -3.52 1.77 12.02
C VAL A 371 -4.84 2.25 12.60
N GLU A 372 -4.78 3.02 13.67
CA GLU A 372 -5.91 3.78 14.18
C GLU A 372 -5.73 5.25 13.84
N ALA A 373 -6.75 5.86 13.28
CA ALA A 373 -6.78 7.28 12.97
C ALA A 373 -7.98 7.95 13.62
N GLU A 374 -7.75 9.06 14.31
CA GLU A 374 -8.78 9.88 14.95
C GLU A 374 -8.69 11.31 14.41
N GLU A 375 -9.65 11.69 13.56
CA GLU A 375 -9.75 13.07 13.09
C GLU A 375 -10.31 13.98 14.19
N LYS A 376 -9.66 15.12 14.42
CA LYS A 376 -10.06 16.21 15.31
C LYS A 376 -10.25 17.48 14.50
N ASN A 377 -11.00 18.45 15.02
CA ASN A 377 -11.18 19.75 14.36
C ASN A 377 -9.85 20.49 14.16
N THR A 378 -8.85 20.23 14.99
CA THR A 378 -7.54 20.89 14.97
C THR A 378 -6.45 20.06 14.29
N GLY A 379 -6.76 18.84 13.83
CA GLY A 379 -5.75 17.97 13.23
C GLY A 379 -6.14 16.51 13.21
N ILE A 380 -5.16 15.63 13.37
CA ILE A 380 -5.35 14.18 13.38
C ILE A 380 -4.37 13.51 14.35
N LYS A 381 -4.85 12.49 15.05
CA LYS A 381 -4.01 11.56 15.80
C LYS A 381 -3.99 10.21 15.10
N ASN A 382 -2.80 9.69 14.84
CA ASN A 382 -2.58 8.36 14.27
C ASN A 382 -1.83 7.48 15.29
N THR A 383 -2.22 6.22 15.37
CA THR A 383 -1.47 5.19 16.06
C THR A 383 -1.21 4.06 15.07
N LEU A 384 0.05 3.66 14.94
CA LEU A 384 0.48 2.55 14.09
C LEU A 384 1.17 1.52 14.97
N SER A 385 0.70 0.27 14.92
CA SER A 385 1.38 -0.87 15.52
C SER A 385 1.80 -1.82 14.42
N LEU A 386 3.08 -2.14 14.36
CA LEU A 386 3.63 -3.14 13.47
C LEU A 386 4.11 -4.31 14.32
N TYR A 387 3.76 -5.51 13.91
CA TYR A 387 4.19 -6.74 14.55
C TYR A 387 4.73 -7.69 13.49
N TRP A 388 5.84 -8.31 13.80
CA TRP A 388 6.47 -9.32 12.96
C TRP A 388 6.88 -10.51 13.84
N LYS A 389 6.69 -11.72 13.30
CA LYS A 389 7.08 -12.99 13.89
C LYS A 389 7.74 -13.86 12.84
N ASP A 390 8.87 -14.45 13.20
CA ASP A 390 9.53 -15.47 12.39
C ASP A 390 9.97 -16.67 13.26
N SER A 391 10.85 -17.52 12.72
CA SER A 391 11.41 -18.68 13.44
C SER A 391 12.40 -18.31 14.55
N TYR A 392 12.86 -17.06 14.62
CA TYR A 392 13.86 -16.60 15.58
C TYR A 392 13.21 -15.87 16.76
N GLY A 393 12.11 -15.18 16.54
CA GLY A 393 11.45 -14.43 17.58
C GLY A 393 10.31 -13.55 17.08
N THR A 394 9.98 -12.54 17.87
CA THR A 394 8.99 -11.52 17.53
C THR A 394 9.59 -10.12 17.65
N ALA A 395 9.15 -9.22 16.80
CA ALA A 395 9.47 -7.81 16.87
C ALA A 395 8.20 -6.96 16.74
N SER A 396 8.11 -5.87 17.48
CA SER A 396 7.03 -4.90 17.30
C SER A 396 7.53 -3.47 17.36
N VAL A 397 6.78 -2.60 16.69
CA VAL A 397 6.96 -1.15 16.71
C VAL A 397 5.61 -0.52 16.97
N ASP A 398 5.50 0.25 18.03
CA ASP A 398 4.34 1.07 18.33
C ASP A 398 4.69 2.54 18.09
N TYR A 399 3.95 3.18 17.19
CA TYR A 399 4.13 4.56 16.80
C TYR A 399 2.85 5.35 17.04
N THR A 400 2.95 6.48 17.71
CA THR A 400 1.85 7.43 17.88
C THR A 400 2.27 8.79 17.36
N GLU A 401 1.40 9.44 16.60
CA GLU A 401 1.64 10.74 16.00
C GLU A 401 0.40 11.63 16.15
N GLU A 402 0.59 12.88 16.56
CA GLU A 402 -0.43 13.92 16.54
C GLU A 402 0.03 15.04 15.60
N ASN A 403 -0.80 15.33 14.59
CA ASN A 403 -0.60 16.42 13.63
C ASN A 403 -1.62 17.50 13.94
N THR A 404 -1.17 18.71 14.21
CA THR A 404 -2.01 19.85 14.59
C THR A 404 -1.87 20.99 13.59
N PHE A 405 -2.98 21.45 13.01
CA PHE A 405 -2.98 22.60 12.10
C PHE A 405 -2.57 23.88 12.81
N GLN A 406 -1.73 24.66 12.14
CA GLN A 406 -1.18 25.91 12.61
C GLN A 406 -1.44 27.02 11.59
N GLN A 407 -1.64 28.25 12.06
CA GLN A 407 -1.71 29.42 11.14
C GLN A 407 -0.36 29.67 10.49
N GLN A 408 0.72 29.49 11.25
CA GLN A 408 2.08 29.68 10.79
C GLN A 408 2.99 28.66 11.49
N VAL A 409 4.01 28.19 10.78
CA VAL A 409 5.13 27.40 11.32
C VAL A 409 6.41 28.18 11.11
N ASP A 410 7.43 27.91 11.93
CA ASP A 410 8.76 28.46 11.75
C ASP A 410 9.31 28.14 10.38
N ALA A 411 10.13 29.03 9.83
CA ALA A 411 10.76 28.83 8.53
C ALA A 411 11.54 27.51 8.48
N ILE A 412 11.33 26.78 7.39
CA ILE A 412 12.06 25.55 7.11
C ILE A 412 13.27 25.89 6.26
N GLU A 413 14.43 25.46 6.70
CA GLU A 413 15.68 25.64 5.97
C GLU A 413 15.61 24.91 4.62
N GLN A 414 16.16 25.52 3.58
CA GLN A 414 16.24 24.91 2.25
C GLN A 414 17.55 24.16 2.08
N LEU A 415 17.50 23.04 1.36
CA LEU A 415 18.70 22.30 0.96
C LEU A 415 19.41 23.03 -0.18
N THR A 416 20.62 23.52 0.11
CA THR A 416 21.46 24.28 -0.80
C THR A 416 22.81 23.59 -1.00
N GLN A 417 23.59 24.03 -1.98
CA GLN A 417 24.96 23.52 -2.17
C GLN A 417 25.90 23.81 -1.01
N THR A 418 25.57 24.79 -0.16
CA THR A 418 26.41 25.18 0.98
C THR A 418 26.13 24.39 2.24
N ASN A 419 24.92 23.83 2.39
CA ASN A 419 24.51 23.08 3.58
C ASN A 419 24.19 21.60 3.29
N SER A 420 24.26 21.16 2.04
CA SER A 420 23.95 19.77 1.67
C SER A 420 24.89 19.21 0.60
N VAL A 421 25.08 17.91 0.68
CA VAL A 421 25.79 17.07 -0.30
C VAL A 421 24.75 16.22 -1.00
N THR A 422 24.53 16.44 -2.29
CA THR A 422 23.52 15.70 -3.08
C THR A 422 24.13 14.41 -3.64
N LEU A 423 23.70 13.25 -3.15
CA LEU A 423 24.28 11.95 -3.46
C LEU A 423 24.12 11.55 -4.94
N ASN A 424 23.04 11.98 -5.60
CA ASN A 424 22.79 11.69 -7.02
C ASN A 424 23.85 12.31 -7.96
N GLN A 425 24.63 13.28 -7.49
CA GLN A 425 25.64 13.97 -8.30
C GLN A 425 27.02 13.30 -8.28
N TYR A 426 27.17 12.26 -7.45
CA TYR A 426 28.45 11.58 -7.31
C TYR A 426 28.58 10.37 -8.26
N PRO A 427 29.71 10.26 -8.99
CA PRO A 427 30.07 9.03 -9.68
C PRO A 427 30.17 7.86 -8.69
N LYS A 428 29.95 6.64 -9.17
CA LYS A 428 29.91 5.43 -8.35
C LYS A 428 31.08 5.32 -7.35
N ASP A 429 32.31 5.47 -7.81
CA ASP A 429 33.50 5.29 -6.97
C ASP A 429 33.59 6.34 -5.87
N GLN A 430 33.23 7.60 -6.17
CA GLN A 430 33.20 8.68 -5.19
C GLN A 430 32.06 8.49 -4.19
N LEU A 431 30.91 8.03 -4.66
CA LEU A 431 29.76 7.73 -3.79
C LEU A 431 30.12 6.60 -2.82
N GLN A 432 30.74 5.54 -3.29
CA GLN A 432 31.18 4.44 -2.43
C GLN A 432 32.20 4.90 -1.38
N THR A 433 33.17 5.75 -1.76
CA THR A 433 34.15 6.33 -0.83
C THR A 433 33.46 7.20 0.24
N LEU A 434 32.50 8.05 -0.17
CA LEU A 434 31.74 8.87 0.75
C LEU A 434 30.93 8.01 1.74
N LEU A 435 30.26 6.97 1.26
CA LEU A 435 29.47 6.08 2.11
C LEU A 435 30.34 5.28 3.08
N GLN A 436 31.53 4.85 2.66
CA GLN A 436 32.49 4.18 3.55
C GLN A 436 32.96 5.14 4.67
N ALA A 437 33.20 6.41 4.34
CA ALA A 437 33.57 7.40 5.36
C ALA A 437 32.43 7.66 6.35
N ILE A 438 31.19 7.76 5.87
CA ILE A 438 29.99 7.88 6.71
C ILE A 438 29.81 6.65 7.59
N GLN A 439 29.97 5.45 7.02
CA GLN A 439 29.89 4.20 7.77
C GLN A 439 30.94 4.14 8.88
N ALA A 440 32.17 4.48 8.60
CA ALA A 440 33.24 4.52 9.61
C ALA A 440 32.92 5.52 10.74
N GLN A 441 32.37 6.68 10.41
CA GLN A 441 31.94 7.66 11.41
C GLN A 441 30.76 7.14 12.24
N TRP A 442 29.76 6.53 11.58
CA TRP A 442 28.64 5.87 12.25
C TRP A 442 29.13 4.79 13.22
N ASP A 443 30.01 3.90 12.79
CA ASP A 443 30.54 2.81 13.62
C ASP A 443 31.24 3.37 14.86
N MET A 444 32.00 4.45 14.73
CA MET A 444 32.65 5.12 15.85
C MET A 444 31.62 5.72 16.83
N VAL A 445 30.63 6.44 16.33
CA VAL A 445 29.54 7.02 17.13
C VAL A 445 28.78 5.91 17.84
N TYR A 446 28.40 4.87 17.11
CA TYR A 446 27.68 3.71 17.64
C TYR A 446 28.45 3.04 18.79
N GLN A 447 29.74 2.74 18.60
CA GLN A 447 30.55 2.10 19.63
C GLN A 447 30.65 2.98 20.89
N ASN A 448 30.85 4.28 20.72
CA ASN A 448 30.92 5.21 21.84
C ASN A 448 29.61 5.26 22.62
N LYS A 449 28.49 5.35 21.94
CA LYS A 449 27.14 5.39 22.55
C LYS A 449 26.79 4.05 23.20
N ARG A 450 27.08 2.93 22.52
CA ARG A 450 26.89 1.58 23.05
C ARG A 450 27.66 1.37 24.36
N ASN A 451 28.92 1.80 24.43
CA ASN A 451 29.70 1.70 25.65
C ASN A 451 29.14 2.55 26.78
N ALA A 452 28.62 3.74 26.47
CA ALA A 452 27.94 4.59 27.46
C ALA A 452 26.62 3.95 27.96
N LEU A 453 25.83 3.36 27.05
CA LEU A 453 24.60 2.67 27.38
C LEU A 453 24.83 1.45 28.26
N LEU A 454 25.87 0.65 27.98
CA LEU A 454 26.25 -0.51 28.79
C LEU A 454 26.53 -0.14 30.24
N GLN A 455 27.01 1.10 30.51
CA GLN A 455 27.26 1.59 31.87
C GLN A 455 25.96 2.00 32.57
N LEU A 456 24.88 2.26 31.85
CA LEU A 456 23.56 2.66 32.37
C LEU A 456 22.64 1.47 32.64
N ILE A 457 22.92 0.30 32.03
CA ILE A 457 22.11 -0.91 32.21
C ILE A 457 22.49 -1.55 33.56
N PRO A 458 21.56 -1.73 34.50
CA PRO A 458 21.84 -2.48 35.73
C PRO A 458 22.23 -3.93 35.41
N GLU A 459 23.20 -4.49 36.15
CA GLU A 459 23.60 -5.90 36.04
C GLU A 459 22.43 -6.89 36.25
#